data_f4dd4c72dd0feed3586137a311461939
#
_entry.id   f4dd4c72dd0feed3586137a311461939
#
_cell.length_a   1.000
_cell.length_b   1.000
_cell.length_c   1.000
_cell.angle_alpha   90.00
_cell.angle_beta   90.00
_cell.angle_gamma   90.00
#
_symmetry.space_group_name_H-M   'P 1'
#
loop_
_entity.id
_entity.type
_entity.pdbx_description
1 polymer ?
#
loop_
_entity_poly.entity_id
_entity_poly.type
_entity_poly.pdbx_seq_one_letter_code
_entity_poly.pdbx_strand_id
1 'polypeptide(L)'
;MIDLNYINSYFPSQIASNAAFQKHILKEYIQLMVLDHLATTPYISKLAFIGGTNLRLIKGIDRFSEDLDFDCKDLTEQKFVEMTDGVITFLRHSGLNVETRDKANSKLTAFRRNIFFPEFLFELGLTGHREERFLLKIEAQNQGVAYPIEMRHVQRCGFFFSLPVPPDSVLLGMKFSALLARAKGRDFYDCMFLMQQTKPSYEFLKERAGISNTDDLKKAITDKLATIDLNVKKRDFEHLLFNTHSADRILLFREFIEGNL
;
A
#
# COMPACT_ATOMS: atom_id res chain seq x y z
N MET A 1 -6.95 24.83 -0.31
CA MET A 1 -8.25 24.12 -0.50
C MET A 1 -8.03 23.04 -1.54
N ILE A 2 -8.55 21.84 -1.34
CA ILE A 2 -8.48 20.73 -2.32
C ILE A 2 -9.32 21.10 -3.54
N ASP A 3 -8.72 21.02 -4.73
CA ASP A 3 -9.39 21.22 -6.02
C ASP A 3 -9.44 19.88 -6.77
N LEU A 4 -10.64 19.29 -6.84
CA LEU A 4 -10.85 18.01 -7.50
C LEU A 4 -10.57 18.05 -9.00
N ASN A 5 -10.85 19.17 -9.68
CA ASN A 5 -10.57 19.31 -11.11
C ASN A 5 -9.07 19.29 -11.38
N TYR A 6 -8.31 20.00 -10.55
CA TYR A 6 -6.84 19.97 -10.60
C TYR A 6 -6.30 18.57 -10.36
N ILE A 7 -6.77 17.87 -9.32
CA ILE A 7 -6.34 16.51 -9.02
C ILE A 7 -6.69 15.55 -10.15
N ASN A 8 -7.92 15.61 -10.66
CA ASN A 8 -8.40 14.76 -11.74
C ASN A 8 -7.60 14.94 -13.04
N SER A 9 -7.05 16.15 -13.29
CA SER A 9 -6.23 16.42 -14.48
C SER A 9 -4.97 15.57 -14.58
N TYR A 10 -4.50 15.00 -13.49
CA TYR A 10 -3.34 14.10 -13.44
C TYR A 10 -3.67 12.64 -13.77
N PHE A 11 -4.94 12.30 -13.90
CA PHE A 11 -5.37 10.93 -14.19
C PHE A 11 -5.92 10.81 -15.62
N PRO A 12 -5.77 9.65 -16.26
CA PRO A 12 -6.42 9.40 -17.55
C PRO A 12 -7.92 9.67 -17.46
N SER A 13 -8.52 10.23 -18.51
CA SER A 13 -9.94 10.64 -18.53
C SER A 13 -10.89 9.52 -18.13
N GLN A 14 -10.60 8.28 -18.54
CA GLN A 14 -11.42 7.10 -18.19
C GLN A 14 -11.43 6.82 -16.67
N ILE A 15 -10.36 7.15 -15.97
CA ILE A 15 -10.25 7.00 -14.51
C ILE A 15 -10.88 8.22 -13.84
N ALA A 16 -10.50 9.43 -14.29
CA ALA A 16 -10.95 10.69 -13.71
C ALA A 16 -12.46 10.92 -13.83
N SER A 17 -13.11 10.44 -14.90
CA SER A 17 -14.56 10.56 -15.08
C SER A 17 -15.39 9.50 -14.34
N ASN A 18 -14.76 8.47 -13.77
CA ASN A 18 -15.46 7.41 -13.06
C ASN A 18 -15.77 7.83 -11.63
N ALA A 19 -17.04 8.00 -11.29
CA ALA A 19 -17.48 8.40 -9.96
C ALA A 19 -17.01 7.43 -8.85
N ALA A 20 -16.92 6.12 -9.14
CA ALA A 20 -16.45 5.13 -8.19
C ALA A 20 -14.97 5.31 -7.81
N PHE A 21 -14.19 5.97 -8.66
CA PHE A 21 -12.75 6.19 -8.41
C PHE A 21 -12.43 7.52 -7.72
N GLN A 22 -13.38 8.46 -7.64
CA GLN A 22 -13.12 9.80 -7.09
C GLN A 22 -12.56 9.75 -5.67
N LYS A 23 -13.11 8.89 -4.83
CA LYS A 23 -12.61 8.67 -3.46
C LYS A 23 -11.19 8.09 -3.42
N HIS A 24 -10.85 7.21 -4.35
CA HIS A 24 -9.51 6.61 -4.45
C HIS A 24 -8.49 7.61 -5.02
N ILE A 25 -8.87 8.40 -6.03
CA ILE A 25 -8.06 9.48 -6.59
C ILE A 25 -7.71 10.49 -5.51
N LEU A 26 -8.71 10.94 -4.76
CA LEU A 26 -8.52 11.86 -3.63
C LEU A 26 -7.59 11.25 -2.57
N LYS A 27 -7.76 9.97 -2.26
CA LYS A 27 -6.91 9.27 -1.28
C LYS A 27 -5.46 9.22 -1.77
N GLU A 28 -5.21 8.88 -3.05
CA GLU A 28 -3.88 8.88 -3.63
C GLU A 28 -3.22 10.26 -3.55
N TYR A 29 -3.97 11.33 -3.77
CA TYR A 29 -3.45 12.69 -3.64
C TYR A 29 -3.05 13.03 -2.19
N ILE A 30 -3.90 12.70 -1.22
CA ILE A 30 -3.59 12.89 0.22
C ILE A 30 -2.39 12.03 0.64
N GLN A 31 -2.27 10.80 0.12
CA GLN A 31 -1.08 9.95 0.34
C GLN A 31 0.20 10.62 -0.17
N LEU A 32 0.15 11.24 -1.35
CA LEU A 32 1.29 11.98 -1.91
C LEU A 32 1.66 13.20 -1.05
N MET A 33 0.68 13.98 -0.58
CA MET A 33 0.93 15.09 0.35
C MET A 33 1.66 14.61 1.62
N VAL A 34 1.19 13.50 2.21
CA VAL A 34 1.78 12.95 3.43
C VAL A 34 3.19 12.41 3.18
N LEU A 35 3.41 11.71 2.06
CA LEU A 35 4.71 11.16 1.71
C LEU A 35 5.74 12.26 1.39
N ASP A 36 5.33 13.32 0.69
CA ASP A 36 6.17 14.49 0.42
C ASP A 36 6.60 15.18 1.72
N HIS A 37 5.66 15.38 2.64
CA HIS A 37 5.98 15.89 3.97
C HIS A 37 6.94 14.99 4.74
N LEU A 38 6.65 13.67 4.81
CA LEU A 38 7.50 12.71 5.51
C LEU A 38 8.92 12.66 4.93
N ALA A 39 9.07 12.81 3.61
CA ALA A 39 10.36 12.81 2.93
C ALA A 39 11.27 13.98 3.39
N THR A 40 10.71 15.07 3.94
CA THR A 40 11.47 16.20 4.49
C THR A 40 11.80 16.06 5.97
N THR A 41 11.28 15.03 6.64
CA THR A 41 11.48 14.82 8.08
C THR A 41 12.66 13.92 8.39
N PRO A 42 13.30 14.02 9.57
CA PRO A 42 14.39 13.12 9.95
C PRO A 42 13.94 11.67 10.14
N TYR A 43 12.64 11.42 10.30
CA TYR A 43 12.09 10.09 10.50
C TYR A 43 12.22 9.20 9.26
N ILE A 44 12.29 9.79 8.06
CA ILE A 44 12.37 9.05 6.80
C ILE A 44 13.57 8.10 6.74
N SER A 45 14.68 8.44 7.40
CA SER A 45 15.89 7.61 7.45
C SER A 45 15.70 6.28 8.21
N LYS A 46 14.63 6.17 9.01
CA LYS A 46 14.27 4.97 9.79
C LYS A 46 13.19 4.12 9.15
N LEU A 47 12.71 4.53 8.00
CA LEU A 47 11.58 3.93 7.28
C LEU A 47 12.04 3.38 5.94
N ALA A 48 11.40 2.32 5.49
CA ALA A 48 11.42 1.89 4.10
C ALA A 48 9.97 1.79 3.61
N PHE A 49 9.62 2.52 2.57
CA PHE A 49 8.27 2.56 2.03
C PHE A 49 7.96 1.26 1.30
N ILE A 50 6.93 0.55 1.76
CA ILE A 50 6.52 -0.77 1.29
C ILE A 50 5.03 -0.80 0.94
N GLY A 51 4.47 -1.98 0.80
CA GLY A 51 3.03 -2.18 0.69
C GLY A 51 2.47 -1.94 -0.72
N GLY A 52 1.15 -1.83 -0.78
CA GLY A 52 0.42 -1.64 -2.04
C GLY A 52 0.63 -0.25 -2.64
N THR A 53 0.80 0.76 -1.80
CA THR A 53 0.99 2.15 -2.24
C THR A 53 2.39 2.35 -2.82
N ASN A 54 3.41 1.62 -2.35
CA ASN A 54 4.71 1.55 -3.03
C ASN A 54 4.54 1.02 -4.46
N LEU A 55 3.83 -0.11 -4.64
CA LEU A 55 3.59 -0.67 -5.98
C LEU A 55 2.84 0.32 -6.87
N ARG A 56 1.91 1.08 -6.32
CA ARG A 56 1.14 2.07 -7.06
C ARG A 56 1.99 3.27 -7.48
N LEU A 57 2.71 3.89 -6.56
CA LEU A 57 3.37 5.17 -6.79
C LEU A 57 4.74 5.02 -7.45
N ILE A 58 5.46 3.93 -7.18
CA ILE A 58 6.83 3.70 -7.66
C ILE A 58 6.86 2.72 -8.84
N LYS A 59 6.08 1.63 -8.76
CA LYS A 59 6.09 0.57 -9.78
C LYS A 59 5.00 0.71 -10.84
N GLY A 60 3.99 1.55 -10.60
CA GLY A 60 2.94 1.84 -11.58
C GLY A 60 1.90 0.73 -11.75
N ILE A 61 1.66 -0.10 -10.72
CA ILE A 61 0.60 -1.11 -10.78
C ILE A 61 -0.76 -0.46 -11.08
N ASP A 62 -1.58 -1.12 -11.89
CA ASP A 62 -2.86 -0.63 -12.42
C ASP A 62 -4.02 -0.80 -11.43
N ARG A 63 -3.76 -0.52 -10.17
CA ARG A 63 -4.76 -0.49 -9.10
C ARG A 63 -4.48 0.60 -8.07
N PHE A 64 -5.53 1.08 -7.42
CA PHE A 64 -5.42 1.95 -6.26
C PHE A 64 -4.92 1.19 -5.03
N SER A 65 -4.41 1.94 -4.05
CA SER A 65 -4.04 1.45 -2.73
C SER A 65 -4.51 2.43 -1.66
N GLU A 66 -4.75 1.93 -0.45
CA GLU A 66 -5.48 2.68 0.55
C GLU A 66 -4.62 3.15 1.73
N ASP A 67 -3.59 2.38 2.09
CA ASP A 67 -2.80 2.58 3.29
C ASP A 67 -1.36 3.00 2.94
N LEU A 68 -0.67 3.65 3.88
CA LEU A 68 0.76 3.91 3.82
C LEU A 68 1.47 2.93 4.75
N ASP A 69 2.21 2.00 4.16
CA ASP A 69 2.91 0.94 4.87
C ASP A 69 4.42 1.18 4.84
N PHE A 70 5.07 1.01 5.99
CA PHE A 70 6.51 1.13 6.13
C PHE A 70 7.10 -0.07 6.87
N ASP A 71 8.25 -0.55 6.41
CA ASP A 71 9.19 -1.28 7.27
C ASP A 71 9.98 -0.25 8.08
N CYS A 72 10.18 -0.50 9.35
CA CYS A 72 10.87 0.44 10.23
C CYS A 72 12.02 -0.23 10.99
N LYS A 73 13.14 0.51 11.12
CA LYS A 73 14.28 0.11 11.92
C LYS A 73 14.47 1.13 13.05
N ASP A 74 14.66 0.63 14.27
CA ASP A 74 14.94 1.47 15.45
C ASP A 74 13.92 2.62 15.64
N LEU A 75 12.67 2.37 15.29
CA LEU A 75 11.56 3.28 15.53
C LEU A 75 10.80 2.83 16.78
N THR A 76 10.77 3.67 17.80
CA THR A 76 9.95 3.44 18.98
C THR A 76 8.51 3.91 18.76
N GLU A 77 7.57 3.37 19.54
CA GLU A 77 6.17 3.81 19.49
C GLU A 77 6.04 5.33 19.70
N GLN A 78 6.77 5.88 20.68
CA GLN A 78 6.77 7.31 20.93
C GLN A 78 7.21 8.11 19.70
N LYS A 79 8.29 7.71 19.02
CA LYS A 79 8.77 8.38 17.81
C LYS A 79 7.81 8.22 16.64
N PHE A 80 7.12 7.08 16.55
CA PHE A 80 6.06 6.89 15.56
C PHE A 80 4.88 7.84 15.81
N VAL A 81 4.48 8.02 17.07
CA VAL A 81 3.43 8.98 17.46
C VAL A 81 3.87 10.40 17.13
N GLU A 82 5.08 10.83 17.55
CA GLU A 82 5.63 12.15 17.25
C GLU A 82 5.65 12.43 15.72
N MET A 83 6.13 11.47 14.93
CA MET A 83 6.15 11.56 13.46
C MET A 83 4.74 11.77 12.89
N THR A 84 3.78 10.96 13.34
CA THR A 84 2.41 11.02 12.82
C THR A 84 1.63 12.21 13.35
N ASP A 85 1.94 12.75 14.52
CA ASP A 85 1.41 14.03 15.01
C ASP A 85 1.95 15.20 14.15
N GLY A 86 3.19 15.12 13.68
CA GLY A 86 3.74 16.03 12.67
C GLY A 86 2.93 16.02 11.37
N VAL A 87 2.58 14.82 10.88
CA VAL A 87 1.71 14.66 9.69
C VAL A 87 0.33 15.30 9.92
N ILE A 88 -0.29 15.09 11.07
CA ILE A 88 -1.58 15.68 11.41
C ILE A 88 -1.50 17.20 11.42
N THR A 89 -0.46 17.75 12.04
CA THR A 89 -0.20 19.18 12.09
C THR A 89 -0.02 19.76 10.68
N PHE A 90 0.77 19.08 9.83
CA PHE A 90 0.94 19.46 8.44
C PHE A 90 -0.39 19.49 7.65
N LEU A 91 -1.20 18.43 7.78
CA LEU A 91 -2.51 18.35 7.10
C LEU A 91 -3.44 19.48 7.54
N ARG A 92 -3.46 19.82 8.85
CA ARG A 92 -4.25 20.94 9.38
C ARG A 92 -3.76 22.28 8.85
N HIS A 93 -2.45 22.51 8.79
CA HIS A 93 -1.87 23.73 8.19
C HIS A 93 -2.16 23.80 6.69
N SER A 94 -2.35 22.66 6.01
CA SER A 94 -2.79 22.59 4.61
C SER A 94 -4.30 22.83 4.43
N GLY A 95 -5.02 23.19 5.51
CA GLY A 95 -6.44 23.53 5.48
C GLY A 95 -7.37 22.31 5.54
N LEU A 96 -6.87 21.14 5.95
CA LEU A 96 -7.67 19.93 6.09
C LEU A 96 -8.12 19.73 7.54
N ASN A 97 -9.40 19.44 7.72
CA ASN A 97 -9.94 19.03 9.03
C ASN A 97 -9.61 17.56 9.26
N VAL A 98 -8.74 17.25 10.23
CA VAL A 98 -8.31 15.88 10.52
C VAL A 98 -8.30 15.59 12.02
N GLU A 99 -8.69 14.36 12.36
CA GLU A 99 -8.71 13.81 13.69
C GLU A 99 -7.98 12.46 13.73
N THR A 100 -7.50 12.06 14.91
CA THR A 100 -7.02 10.70 15.15
C THR A 100 -8.12 9.86 15.81
N ARG A 101 -8.27 8.62 15.34
CA ARG A 101 -9.18 7.64 15.95
C ARG A 101 -8.42 6.32 16.14
N ASP A 102 -7.41 6.37 17.00
CA ASP A 102 -6.62 5.19 17.32
C ASP A 102 -7.36 4.35 18.37
N LYS A 103 -7.39 3.02 18.11
CA LYS A 103 -7.85 2.06 19.11
C LYS A 103 -6.63 1.27 19.55
N ALA A 104 -6.36 1.26 20.85
CA ALA A 104 -5.34 0.37 21.39
C ALA A 104 -5.69 -1.08 21.05
N ASN A 105 -4.76 -1.78 20.43
CA ASN A 105 -4.89 -3.19 20.13
C ASN A 105 -3.59 -3.90 20.50
N SER A 106 -3.57 -4.51 21.67
CA SER A 106 -2.42 -5.25 22.20
C SER A 106 -1.96 -6.45 21.36
N LYS A 107 -2.77 -6.87 20.37
CA LYS A 107 -2.43 -7.96 19.45
C LYS A 107 -1.67 -7.49 18.20
N LEU A 108 -1.55 -6.18 17.98
CA LEU A 108 -0.84 -5.64 16.83
C LEU A 108 0.65 -5.49 17.14
N THR A 109 1.47 -6.08 16.31
CA THR A 109 2.94 -5.89 16.32
C THR A 109 3.37 -4.67 15.51
N ALA A 110 2.48 -4.07 14.74
CA ALA A 110 2.71 -2.88 13.94
C ALA A 110 2.23 -1.62 14.68
N PHE A 111 3.01 -0.56 14.61
CA PHE A 111 2.52 0.78 14.95
C PHE A 111 1.48 1.21 13.92
N ARG A 112 0.38 1.81 14.39
CA ARG A 112 -0.71 2.22 13.51
C ARG A 112 -1.26 3.57 13.93
N ARG A 113 -1.47 4.44 12.94
CA ARG A 113 -2.18 5.70 13.09
C ARG A 113 -3.33 5.78 12.09
N ASN A 114 -4.51 6.05 12.58
CA ASN A 114 -5.70 6.28 11.75
C ASN A 114 -5.99 7.77 11.74
N ILE A 115 -5.83 8.39 10.57
CA ILE A 115 -6.13 9.81 10.34
C ILE A 115 -7.49 9.87 9.67
N PHE A 116 -8.47 10.37 10.39
CA PHE A 116 -9.85 10.52 9.94
C PHE A 116 -10.10 11.95 9.47
N PHE A 117 -10.86 12.10 8.39
CA PHE A 117 -11.22 13.37 7.79
C PHE A 117 -12.75 13.56 7.93
N PRO A 118 -13.23 14.23 8.98
CA PRO A 118 -14.66 14.45 9.20
C PRO A 118 -15.29 15.21 8.04
N GLU A 119 -16.46 14.77 7.59
CA GLU A 119 -17.32 15.41 6.58
C GLU A 119 -16.63 15.68 5.21
N PHE A 120 -15.37 15.27 5.03
CA PHE A 120 -14.51 15.67 3.92
C PHE A 120 -15.08 15.32 2.53
N LEU A 121 -15.63 14.11 2.37
CA LEU A 121 -16.25 13.71 1.11
C LEU A 121 -17.54 14.50 0.83
N PHE A 122 -18.30 14.83 1.86
CA PHE A 122 -19.51 15.63 1.74
C PHE A 122 -19.19 17.09 1.34
N GLU A 123 -18.20 17.71 1.99
CA GLU A 123 -17.74 19.07 1.67
C GLU A 123 -17.23 19.20 0.23
N LEU A 124 -16.64 18.12 -0.32
CA LEU A 124 -16.19 18.05 -1.71
C LEU A 124 -17.29 17.64 -2.70
N GLY A 125 -18.52 17.39 -2.23
CA GLY A 125 -19.63 16.96 -3.09
C GLY A 125 -19.50 15.55 -3.65
N LEU A 126 -18.64 14.71 -3.08
CA LEU A 126 -18.41 13.33 -3.52
C LEU A 126 -19.41 12.32 -2.94
N THR A 127 -20.19 12.75 -1.95
CA THR A 127 -21.25 11.96 -1.32
C THR A 127 -22.36 12.86 -0.80
N GLY A 128 -23.59 12.33 -0.72
CA GLY A 128 -24.70 12.96 -0.02
C GLY A 128 -24.72 12.69 1.50
N HIS A 129 -23.82 11.85 2.00
CA HIS A 129 -23.79 11.39 3.38
C HIS A 129 -22.68 12.07 4.17
N ARG A 130 -23.05 12.96 5.09
CA ARG A 130 -22.13 13.70 5.97
C ARG A 130 -21.22 12.77 6.79
N GLU A 131 -21.77 11.63 7.22
CA GLU A 131 -21.08 10.63 8.04
C GLU A 131 -20.19 9.67 7.23
N GLU A 132 -20.11 9.80 5.91
CA GLU A 132 -19.28 8.92 5.11
C GLU A 132 -17.81 9.09 5.47
N ARG A 133 -17.16 7.97 5.81
CA ARG A 133 -15.80 7.99 6.34
C ARG A 133 -14.78 8.12 5.23
N PHE A 134 -13.88 9.08 5.41
CA PHE A 134 -12.62 9.12 4.70
C PHE A 134 -11.48 8.95 5.71
N LEU A 135 -10.67 7.94 5.50
CA LEU A 135 -9.63 7.51 6.44
C LEU A 135 -8.34 7.25 5.67
N LEU A 136 -7.22 7.80 6.16
CA LEU A 136 -5.87 7.41 5.79
C LEU A 136 -5.23 6.66 6.96
N LYS A 137 -4.63 5.51 6.69
CA LYS A 137 -3.93 4.72 7.66
C LYS A 137 -2.42 4.75 7.37
N ILE A 138 -1.63 4.98 8.41
CA ILE A 138 -0.17 4.86 8.38
C ILE A 138 0.20 3.71 9.29
N GLU A 139 0.92 2.73 8.74
CA GLU A 139 1.42 1.58 9.49
C GLU A 139 2.95 1.49 9.36
N ALA A 140 3.61 1.18 10.47
CA ALA A 140 5.04 0.89 10.48
C ALA A 140 5.30 -0.37 11.31
N GLN A 141 5.98 -1.34 10.69
CA GLN A 141 6.31 -2.61 11.34
C GLN A 141 7.74 -3.01 11.00
N ASN A 142 8.55 -3.33 12.02
CA ASN A 142 9.85 -3.92 11.78
C ASN A 142 9.67 -5.33 11.20
N GLN A 143 10.17 -5.55 9.99
CA GLN A 143 10.11 -6.87 9.33
C GLN A 143 11.14 -7.85 9.90
N GLY A 144 12.10 -7.37 10.68
CA GLY A 144 13.11 -8.21 11.34
C GLY A 144 14.20 -8.76 10.40
N VAL A 145 14.25 -8.30 9.16
CA VAL A 145 15.21 -8.76 8.15
C VAL A 145 16.05 -7.58 7.66
N ALA A 146 17.36 -7.75 7.62
CA ALA A 146 18.27 -6.75 7.07
C ALA A 146 18.31 -6.86 5.53
N TYR A 147 18.24 -5.73 4.86
CA TYR A 147 18.41 -5.61 3.40
C TYR A 147 18.95 -4.21 3.06
N PRO A 148 19.60 -4.03 1.90
CA PRO A 148 20.02 -2.69 1.45
C PRO A 148 18.82 -1.81 1.17
N ILE A 149 18.95 -0.50 1.45
CA ILE A 149 17.94 0.49 1.14
C ILE A 149 18.28 1.15 -0.20
N GLU A 150 17.29 1.26 -1.06
CA GLU A 150 17.37 1.99 -2.31
C GLU A 150 16.58 3.30 -2.19
N MET A 151 17.05 4.37 -2.86
CA MET A 151 16.28 5.62 -2.97
C MET A 151 15.51 5.61 -4.29
N ARG A 152 14.21 5.81 -4.23
CA ARG A 152 13.34 5.91 -5.41
C ARG A 152 12.63 7.27 -5.45
N HIS A 153 12.57 7.87 -6.63
CA HIS A 153 11.86 9.13 -6.85
C HIS A 153 10.39 8.87 -7.15
N VAL A 154 9.55 9.68 -6.57
CA VAL A 154 8.12 9.76 -6.89
C VAL A 154 7.90 11.09 -7.62
N GLN A 155 7.40 11.02 -8.86
CA GLN A 155 6.98 12.19 -9.65
C GLN A 155 5.53 11.97 -10.08
N ARG A 156 4.58 12.55 -9.34
CA ARG A 156 3.15 12.29 -9.56
C ARG A 156 2.30 13.42 -9.00
N CYS A 157 1.23 13.76 -9.70
CA CYS A 157 0.24 14.77 -9.26
C CYS A 157 0.87 16.10 -8.82
N GLY A 158 1.95 16.55 -9.50
CA GLY A 158 2.68 17.76 -9.15
C GLY A 158 3.71 17.62 -8.03
N PHE A 159 3.78 16.47 -7.35
CA PHE A 159 4.79 16.18 -6.33
C PHE A 159 6.06 15.60 -6.94
N PHE A 160 7.20 15.95 -6.33
CA PHE A 160 8.50 15.36 -6.65
C PHE A 160 9.35 15.21 -5.37
N PHE A 161 9.54 13.97 -4.93
CA PHE A 161 10.30 13.65 -3.73
C PHE A 161 10.94 12.27 -3.83
N SER A 162 11.82 11.94 -2.87
CA SER A 162 12.50 10.65 -2.83
C SER A 162 12.15 9.89 -1.55
N LEU A 163 11.98 8.57 -1.68
CA LEU A 163 11.69 7.69 -0.56
C LEU A 163 12.68 6.53 -0.49
N PRO A 164 13.10 6.12 0.71
CA PRO A 164 13.80 4.86 0.91
C PRO A 164 12.82 3.69 0.72
N VAL A 165 13.26 2.69 -0.04
CA VAL A 165 12.48 1.49 -0.36
C VAL A 165 13.36 0.25 -0.26
N PRO A 166 12.80 -0.96 -0.06
CA PRO A 166 13.53 -2.19 -0.22
C PRO A 166 13.80 -2.49 -1.69
N PRO A 167 14.79 -3.33 -2.02
CA PRO A 167 14.94 -3.90 -3.36
C PRO A 167 13.67 -4.64 -3.80
N ASP A 168 13.44 -4.69 -5.10
CA ASP A 168 12.25 -5.33 -5.68
C ASP A 168 12.11 -6.80 -5.28
N SER A 169 13.23 -7.53 -5.18
CA SER A 169 13.25 -8.93 -4.74
C SER A 169 12.77 -9.10 -3.30
N VAL A 170 13.11 -8.17 -2.42
CA VAL A 170 12.66 -8.15 -1.02
C VAL A 170 11.17 -7.77 -0.97
N LEU A 171 10.76 -6.78 -1.75
CA LEU A 171 9.34 -6.38 -1.84
C LEU A 171 8.47 -7.54 -2.33
N LEU A 172 8.94 -8.32 -3.32
CA LEU A 172 8.26 -9.55 -3.76
C LEU A 172 8.23 -10.61 -2.64
N GLY A 173 9.32 -10.78 -1.89
CA GLY A 173 9.36 -11.65 -0.71
C GLY A 173 8.31 -11.25 0.35
N MET A 174 8.16 -9.95 0.61
CA MET A 174 7.10 -9.41 1.49
C MET A 174 5.71 -9.74 0.97
N LYS A 175 5.47 -9.65 -0.34
CA LYS A 175 4.18 -9.99 -0.96
C LYS A 175 3.87 -11.48 -0.89
N PHE A 176 4.84 -12.36 -1.10
CA PHE A 176 4.65 -13.80 -0.87
C PHE A 176 4.36 -14.11 0.60
N SER A 177 5.08 -13.50 1.54
CA SER A 177 4.80 -13.67 2.96
C SER A 177 3.37 -13.24 3.32
N ALA A 178 2.88 -12.12 2.76
CA ALA A 178 1.51 -11.66 2.95
C ALA A 178 0.47 -12.62 2.31
N LEU A 179 0.76 -13.13 1.11
CA LEU A 179 -0.07 -14.11 0.42
C LEU A 179 -0.21 -15.39 1.27
N LEU A 180 0.90 -15.93 1.75
CA LEU A 180 0.89 -17.16 2.55
C LEU A 180 0.18 -16.95 3.91
N ALA A 181 0.31 -15.78 4.52
CA ALA A 181 -0.34 -15.47 5.79
C ALA A 181 -1.86 -15.29 5.65
N ARG A 182 -2.31 -14.38 4.76
CA ARG A 182 -3.71 -13.90 4.74
C ARG A 182 -4.47 -14.14 3.44
N ALA A 183 -3.77 -14.38 2.32
CA ALA A 183 -4.32 -14.68 1.00
C ALA A 183 -5.47 -13.74 0.56
N LYS A 184 -5.28 -12.42 0.62
CA LYS A 184 -6.21 -11.48 0.00
C LYS A 184 -6.03 -11.48 -1.51
N GLY A 185 -7.08 -11.21 -2.29
CA GLY A 185 -7.02 -11.21 -3.76
C GLY A 185 -5.92 -10.32 -4.32
N ARG A 186 -5.74 -9.13 -3.75
CA ARG A 186 -4.65 -8.22 -4.11
C ARG A 186 -3.24 -8.79 -3.87
N ASP A 187 -3.06 -9.72 -2.92
CA ASP A 187 -1.74 -10.30 -2.66
C ASP A 187 -1.30 -11.20 -3.83
N PHE A 188 -2.24 -11.94 -4.45
CA PHE A 188 -1.99 -12.70 -5.68
C PHE A 188 -1.63 -11.79 -6.85
N TYR A 189 -2.43 -10.75 -7.05
CA TYR A 189 -2.24 -9.77 -8.13
C TYR A 189 -0.89 -9.07 -8.03
N ASP A 190 -0.52 -8.64 -6.83
CA ASP A 190 0.75 -7.98 -6.54
C ASP A 190 1.96 -8.91 -6.79
N CYS A 191 1.85 -10.18 -6.40
CA CYS A 191 2.89 -11.18 -6.69
C CYS A 191 3.07 -11.38 -8.20
N MET A 192 1.98 -11.57 -8.95
CA MET A 192 2.04 -11.72 -10.41
C MET A 192 2.68 -10.49 -11.08
N PHE A 193 2.33 -9.30 -10.63
CA PHE A 193 2.88 -8.05 -11.15
C PHE A 193 4.40 -7.93 -10.91
N LEU A 194 4.84 -8.21 -9.69
CA LEU A 194 6.26 -8.10 -9.33
C LEU A 194 7.11 -9.22 -9.95
N MET A 195 6.58 -10.43 -10.09
CA MET A 195 7.30 -11.56 -10.69
C MET A 195 7.68 -11.31 -12.15
N GLN A 196 6.99 -10.41 -12.85
CA GLN A 196 7.37 -9.99 -14.21
C GLN A 196 8.62 -9.09 -14.21
N GLN A 197 9.03 -8.57 -13.06
CA GLN A 197 10.11 -7.59 -12.94
C GLN A 197 11.31 -8.14 -12.16
N THR A 198 11.10 -9.11 -11.26
CA THR A 198 12.13 -9.63 -10.36
C THR A 198 11.84 -11.05 -9.90
N LYS A 199 12.83 -11.71 -9.31
CA LYS A 199 12.68 -12.95 -8.52
C LYS A 199 12.61 -12.61 -7.02
N PRO A 200 11.96 -13.47 -6.19
CA PRO A 200 11.89 -13.22 -4.75
C PRO A 200 13.25 -13.37 -4.07
N SER A 201 13.49 -12.57 -3.02
CA SER A 201 14.62 -12.78 -2.12
C SER A 201 14.34 -13.98 -1.23
N TYR A 202 15.08 -15.08 -1.44
CA TYR A 202 14.98 -16.26 -0.58
C TYR A 202 15.64 -16.04 0.79
N GLU A 203 16.59 -15.11 0.91
CA GLU A 203 17.13 -14.68 2.20
C GLU A 203 16.01 -14.07 3.07
N PHE A 204 15.23 -13.16 2.49
CA PHE A 204 14.08 -12.57 3.17
C PHE A 204 13.01 -13.62 3.51
N LEU A 205 12.66 -14.49 2.56
CA LEU A 205 11.64 -15.52 2.75
C LEU A 205 12.04 -16.56 3.78
N LYS A 206 13.33 -16.89 3.88
CA LYS A 206 13.86 -17.82 4.89
C LYS A 206 13.62 -17.30 6.29
N GLU A 207 13.98 -16.03 6.55
CA GLU A 207 13.82 -15.39 7.85
C GLU A 207 12.33 -15.19 8.22
N ARG A 208 11.48 -14.88 7.23
CA ARG A 208 10.07 -14.55 7.47
C ARG A 208 9.11 -15.72 7.42
N ALA A 209 9.39 -16.74 6.63
CA ALA A 209 8.46 -17.83 6.34
C ALA A 209 9.12 -19.22 6.32
N GLY A 210 10.44 -19.32 6.60
CA GLY A 210 11.15 -20.59 6.57
C GLY A 210 11.34 -21.18 5.15
N ILE A 211 11.20 -20.35 4.10
CA ILE A 211 11.24 -20.77 2.69
C ILE A 211 12.60 -20.40 2.11
N SER A 212 13.40 -21.40 1.74
CA SER A 212 14.79 -21.21 1.33
C SER A 212 15.05 -21.32 -0.17
N ASN A 213 14.10 -21.83 -0.94
CA ASN A 213 14.27 -22.10 -2.37
C ASN A 213 12.92 -22.10 -3.11
N THR A 214 12.97 -22.27 -4.41
CA THR A 214 11.80 -22.28 -5.31
C THR A 214 10.83 -23.43 -5.00
N ASP A 215 11.34 -24.62 -4.71
CA ASP A 215 10.49 -25.78 -4.48
C ASP A 215 9.68 -25.64 -3.18
N ASP A 216 10.32 -25.12 -2.13
CA ASP A 216 9.64 -24.81 -0.86
C ASP A 216 8.54 -23.77 -1.09
N LEU A 217 8.83 -22.72 -1.89
CA LEU A 217 7.87 -21.66 -2.20
C LEU A 217 6.69 -22.20 -3.03
N LYS A 218 6.96 -22.99 -4.08
CA LYS A 218 5.91 -23.64 -4.89
C LYS A 218 5.01 -24.52 -4.04
N LYS A 219 5.60 -25.33 -3.17
CA LYS A 219 4.85 -26.19 -2.25
C LYS A 219 3.95 -25.37 -1.32
N ALA A 220 4.50 -24.36 -0.64
CA ALA A 220 3.73 -23.50 0.27
C ALA A 220 2.57 -22.79 -0.43
N ILE A 221 2.79 -22.30 -1.67
CA ILE A 221 1.73 -21.68 -2.47
C ILE A 221 0.67 -22.70 -2.87
N THR A 222 1.06 -23.91 -3.29
CA THR A 222 0.12 -24.99 -3.67
C THR A 222 -0.76 -25.39 -2.49
N ASP A 223 -0.16 -25.59 -1.31
CA ASP A 223 -0.88 -25.90 -0.07
C ASP A 223 -1.87 -24.77 0.28
N LYS A 224 -1.46 -23.51 0.11
CA LYS A 224 -2.32 -22.34 0.35
C LYS A 224 -3.49 -22.30 -0.63
N LEU A 225 -3.24 -22.52 -1.92
CA LEU A 225 -4.27 -22.52 -2.97
C LEU A 225 -5.32 -23.64 -2.76
N ALA A 226 -4.95 -24.76 -2.16
CA ALA A 226 -5.90 -25.84 -1.84
C ALA A 226 -6.96 -25.43 -0.80
N THR A 227 -6.72 -24.36 -0.04
CA THR A 227 -7.58 -23.89 1.08
C THR A 227 -8.45 -22.69 0.74
N ILE A 228 -8.37 -22.16 -0.49
CA ILE A 228 -9.03 -20.89 -0.86
C ILE A 228 -9.78 -21.01 -2.19
N ASP A 229 -10.81 -20.19 -2.34
CA ASP A 229 -11.51 -19.97 -3.61
C ASP A 229 -11.05 -18.63 -4.24
N LEU A 230 -10.34 -18.72 -5.37
CA LEU A 230 -9.85 -17.56 -6.10
C LEU A 230 -10.98 -16.67 -6.67
N ASN A 231 -12.17 -17.22 -6.95
CA ASN A 231 -13.33 -16.42 -7.35
C ASN A 231 -13.83 -15.52 -6.23
N VAL A 232 -13.75 -15.99 -4.98
CA VAL A 232 -14.04 -15.15 -3.81
C VAL A 232 -12.95 -14.08 -3.65
N LYS A 233 -11.67 -14.46 -3.82
CA LYS A 233 -10.53 -13.53 -3.71
C LYS A 233 -10.53 -12.46 -4.79
N LYS A 234 -10.99 -12.78 -6.00
CA LYS A 234 -11.17 -11.82 -7.08
C LYS A 234 -12.07 -10.66 -6.65
N ARG A 235 -13.21 -10.95 -6.04
CA ARG A 235 -14.21 -9.95 -5.64
C ARG A 235 -13.74 -9.03 -4.51
N ASP A 236 -12.77 -9.46 -3.69
CA ASP A 236 -12.33 -8.68 -2.53
C ASP A 236 -11.47 -7.46 -2.89
N PHE A 237 -10.99 -7.34 -4.16
CA PHE A 237 -10.13 -6.24 -4.58
C PHE A 237 -10.44 -5.65 -5.96
N GLU A 238 -11.36 -6.23 -6.74
CA GLU A 238 -11.66 -5.77 -8.11
C GLU A 238 -12.06 -4.28 -8.17
N HIS A 239 -12.68 -3.77 -7.10
CA HIS A 239 -13.06 -2.36 -6.97
C HIS A 239 -11.86 -1.39 -6.91
N LEU A 240 -10.66 -1.88 -6.67
CA LEU A 240 -9.41 -1.09 -6.66
C LEU A 240 -8.78 -1.01 -8.05
N LEU A 241 -9.12 -1.90 -8.98
CA LEU A 241 -8.51 -2.00 -10.30
C LEU A 241 -9.04 -0.94 -11.26
N PHE A 242 -8.17 -0.39 -12.09
CA PHE A 242 -8.57 0.53 -13.16
C PHE A 242 -9.42 -0.14 -14.23
N ASN A 243 -9.14 -1.42 -14.47
CA ASN A 243 -9.96 -2.31 -15.28
C ASN A 243 -10.33 -3.53 -14.43
N THR A 244 -11.59 -3.65 -14.06
CA THR A 244 -12.10 -4.74 -13.21
C THR A 244 -11.87 -6.13 -13.81
N HIS A 245 -11.85 -6.27 -15.15
CA HIS A 245 -11.51 -7.53 -15.82
C HIS A 245 -10.08 -8.00 -15.55
N SER A 246 -9.16 -7.10 -15.17
CA SER A 246 -7.80 -7.49 -14.77
C SER A 246 -7.79 -8.36 -13.51
N ALA A 247 -8.86 -8.36 -12.72
CA ALA A 247 -8.99 -9.25 -11.56
C ALA A 247 -9.01 -10.75 -11.95
N ASP A 248 -9.46 -11.07 -13.18
CA ASP A 248 -9.49 -12.45 -13.68
C ASP A 248 -8.10 -13.09 -13.77
N ARG A 249 -7.05 -12.30 -13.86
CA ARG A 249 -5.66 -12.80 -13.90
C ARG A 249 -5.33 -13.71 -12.72
N ILE A 250 -5.86 -13.42 -11.51
CA ILE A 250 -5.57 -14.25 -10.34
C ILE A 250 -6.17 -15.66 -10.43
N LEU A 251 -7.15 -15.90 -11.28
CA LEU A 251 -7.72 -17.24 -11.52
C LEU A 251 -6.68 -18.18 -12.16
N LEU A 252 -5.70 -17.60 -12.88
CA LEU A 252 -4.59 -18.31 -13.52
C LEU A 252 -3.33 -18.33 -12.63
N PHE A 253 -3.46 -18.04 -11.34
CA PHE A 253 -2.29 -17.89 -10.46
C PHE A 253 -1.48 -19.17 -10.33
N ARG A 254 -2.13 -20.36 -10.32
CA ARG A 254 -1.46 -21.65 -10.25
C ARG A 254 -0.56 -21.86 -11.46
N GLU A 255 -1.12 -21.75 -12.66
CA GLU A 255 -0.41 -21.91 -13.92
C GLU A 255 0.72 -20.88 -14.06
N PHE A 256 0.46 -19.65 -13.60
CA PHE A 256 1.45 -18.59 -13.60
C PHE A 256 2.66 -18.94 -12.71
N ILE A 257 2.44 -19.46 -11.51
CA ILE A 257 3.50 -19.88 -10.59
C ILE A 257 4.30 -21.07 -11.16
N GLU A 258 3.63 -22.06 -11.75
CA GLU A 258 4.28 -23.21 -12.35
C GLU A 258 5.22 -22.82 -13.50
N GLY A 259 4.84 -21.80 -14.28
CA GLY A 259 5.63 -21.34 -15.44
C GLY A 259 6.71 -20.29 -15.13
N ASN A 260 6.66 -19.61 -13.98
CA ASN A 260 7.52 -18.43 -13.72
C ASN A 260 8.41 -18.56 -12.46
N LEU A 261 8.18 -19.49 -11.58
CA LEU A 261 9.08 -19.92 -10.52
C LEU A 261 9.81 -21.19 -10.94
#